data_e5d8dd79f6a8e6a2453faacd15a978a6
#
_entry.id   e5d8dd79f6a8e6a2453faacd15a978a6
#
_cell.length_a   1.000
_cell.length_b   1.000
_cell.length_c   1.000
_cell.angle_alpha   90.00
_cell.angle_beta   90.00
_cell.angle_gamma   90.00
#
_symmetry.space_group_name_H-M   'P 1'
#
loop_
_entity.id
_entity.type
_entity.pdbx_description
1 polymer ?
#
loop_
_entity_poly.entity_id
_entity_poly.type
_entity_poly.pdbx_seq_one_letter_code
_entity_poly.pdbx_strand_id
1 'polypeptide(L)'
;NKTGLALGTSFEYLKNFNLGLTASSFVEKMETDSTASANQQKQAGNYFDTFLKFNFDYDKRNQKFKTSDGFRSNYSLNVPIISDTNTLTNKYDYRIFNEFFENNITSFSISLSSANSITNNDIKLSERLFISSRRLRGFESGKVGPKDGADFIGGNYSATFNAQSNIPGIFQNFQNLDAVMFFDAGSLW
;
A
#
# COMPACT_ATOMS: atom_id res chain seq x y z
N ASN A 1 16.11 10.84 6.52
CA ASN A 1 16.00 10.15 7.82
C ASN A 1 14.67 10.51 8.48
N LYS A 2 13.95 9.51 9.02
CA LYS A 2 12.68 9.66 9.71
C LYS A 2 12.77 9.00 11.08
N THR A 3 12.48 9.76 12.14
CA THR A 3 12.52 9.30 13.53
C THR A 3 11.27 9.73 14.25
N GLY A 4 10.63 8.83 14.99
CA GLY A 4 9.39 9.17 15.69
C GLY A 4 8.85 8.02 16.53
N LEU A 5 7.65 8.25 17.05
CA LEU A 5 6.90 7.32 17.87
C LEU A 5 5.52 7.08 17.28
N ALA A 6 5.02 5.89 17.46
CA ALA A 6 3.63 5.54 17.12
C ALA A 6 3.02 4.74 18.27
N LEU A 7 1.79 5.08 18.63
CA LEU A 7 0.98 4.36 19.60
C LEU A 7 -0.36 4.03 18.96
N GLY A 8 -0.76 2.79 19.05
CA GLY A 8 -2.01 2.34 18.44
C GLY A 8 -2.72 1.27 19.23
N THR A 9 -4.01 1.17 18.99
CA THR A 9 -4.88 0.13 19.50
C THR A 9 -5.78 -0.40 18.41
N SER A 10 -6.21 -1.64 18.53
CA SER A 10 -7.24 -2.23 17.66
C SER A 10 -8.10 -3.18 18.47
N PHE A 11 -9.39 -3.25 18.12
CA PHE A 11 -10.34 -4.16 18.75
C PHE A 11 -11.36 -4.65 17.74
N GLU A 12 -11.90 -5.83 17.99
CA GLU A 12 -12.99 -6.38 17.20
C GLU A 12 -14.29 -5.72 17.64
N TYR A 13 -14.88 -4.89 16.76
CA TYR A 13 -16.13 -4.18 17.03
C TYR A 13 -17.35 -5.04 16.73
N LEU A 14 -17.30 -5.79 15.63
CA LEU A 14 -18.27 -6.82 15.25
C LEU A 14 -17.51 -8.05 14.81
N LYS A 15 -18.17 -9.21 14.79
CA LYS A 15 -17.54 -10.45 14.31
C LYS A 15 -16.85 -10.26 12.97
N ASN A 16 -15.56 -10.54 12.91
CA ASN A 16 -14.68 -10.38 11.74
C ASN A 16 -14.41 -8.91 11.33
N PHE A 17 -14.89 -7.93 12.09
CA PHE A 17 -14.69 -6.52 11.80
C PHE A 17 -13.88 -5.84 12.90
N ASN A 18 -12.66 -5.43 12.57
CA ASN A 18 -11.74 -4.79 13.48
C ASN A 18 -11.62 -3.29 13.19
N LEU A 19 -11.66 -2.50 14.24
CA LEU A 19 -11.35 -1.08 14.22
C LEU A 19 -9.98 -0.84 14.82
N GLY A 20 -9.15 -0.07 14.14
CA GLY A 20 -7.84 0.34 14.60
C GLY A 20 -7.69 1.84 14.63
N LEU A 21 -7.02 2.34 15.64
CA LEU A 21 -6.64 3.75 15.78
C LEU A 21 -5.15 3.81 16.13
N THR A 22 -4.38 4.60 15.38
CA THR A 22 -2.96 4.80 15.63
C THR A 22 -2.62 6.28 15.54
N ALA A 23 -2.05 6.82 16.60
CA ALA A 23 -1.41 8.13 16.59
C ALA A 23 0.09 7.96 16.33
N SER A 24 0.64 8.75 15.42
CA SER A 24 2.06 8.73 15.11
C SER A 24 2.59 10.15 15.00
N SER A 25 3.77 10.38 15.58
CA SER A 25 4.47 11.66 15.50
C SER A 25 5.92 11.42 15.16
N PHE A 26 6.45 12.17 14.19
CA PHE A 26 7.82 11.99 13.74
C PHE A 26 8.42 13.29 13.20
N VAL A 27 9.74 13.34 13.27
CA VAL A 27 10.57 14.33 12.58
C VAL A 27 11.21 13.64 11.38
N GLU A 28 11.13 14.27 10.23
CA GLU A 28 11.75 13.80 8.99
C GLU A 28 12.76 14.85 8.52
N LYS A 29 14.02 14.42 8.32
CA LYS A 29 15.04 15.18 7.63
C LYS A 29 15.15 14.67 6.20
N MET A 30 14.77 15.51 5.25
CA MET A 30 14.87 15.24 3.82
C MET A 30 16.10 15.94 3.26
N GLU A 31 17.01 15.14 2.70
CA GLU A 31 18.22 15.60 2.01
C GLU A 31 18.11 15.16 0.56
N THR A 32 18.57 16.00 -0.36
CA THR A 32 18.58 15.73 -1.79
C THR A 32 20.02 15.83 -2.30
N ASP A 33 20.34 14.99 -3.30
CA ASP A 33 21.61 15.11 -4.02
C ASP A 33 21.63 16.35 -4.91
N SER A 34 22.83 16.86 -5.20
CA SER A 34 23.01 18.00 -6.10
C SER A 34 22.56 17.73 -7.54
N THR A 35 22.46 16.45 -7.91
CA THR A 35 21.98 15.98 -9.22
C THR A 35 20.45 15.83 -9.28
N ALA A 36 19.77 15.94 -8.14
CA ALA A 36 18.31 15.85 -8.09
C ALA A 36 17.66 17.03 -8.83
N SER A 37 16.41 16.83 -9.26
CA SER A 37 15.66 17.88 -9.95
C SER A 37 15.45 19.11 -9.05
N ALA A 38 15.25 20.27 -9.67
CA ALA A 38 15.01 21.52 -8.94
C ALA A 38 13.78 21.44 -8.01
N ASN A 39 12.76 20.66 -8.38
CA ASN A 39 11.58 20.45 -7.57
C ASN A 39 11.87 19.54 -6.35
N GLN A 40 12.71 18.53 -6.52
CA GLN A 40 13.17 17.69 -5.42
C GLN A 40 14.05 18.50 -4.44
N GLN A 41 14.97 19.31 -4.96
CA GLN A 41 15.84 20.16 -4.13
C GLN A 41 15.06 21.16 -3.27
N LYS A 42 13.95 21.72 -3.79
CA LYS A 42 13.06 22.60 -3.02
C LYS A 42 12.38 21.93 -1.82
N GLN A 43 12.30 20.62 -1.82
CA GLN A 43 11.67 19.85 -0.73
C GLN A 43 12.67 19.38 0.33
N ALA A 44 13.96 19.68 0.17
CA ALA A 44 14.95 19.44 1.21
C ALA A 44 14.62 20.28 2.45
N GLY A 45 14.63 19.66 3.64
CA GLY A 45 14.29 20.37 4.88
C GLY A 45 13.99 19.43 6.03
N ASN A 46 13.62 20.03 7.15
CA ASN A 46 13.17 19.31 8.34
C ASN A 46 11.66 19.49 8.45
N TYR A 47 10.95 18.39 8.65
CA TYR A 47 9.50 18.36 8.76
C TYR A 47 9.09 17.71 10.07
N PHE A 48 8.06 18.25 10.69
CA PHE A 48 7.41 17.66 11.85
C PHE A 48 5.98 17.29 11.48
N ASP A 49 5.63 16.01 11.64
CA ASP A 49 4.33 15.51 11.28
C ASP A 49 3.74 14.65 12.38
N THR A 50 2.48 14.89 12.70
CA THR A 50 1.63 14.07 13.57
C THR A 50 0.38 13.67 12.82
N PHE A 51 0.16 12.37 12.72
CA PHE A 51 -0.99 11.78 12.03
C PHE A 51 -1.83 10.94 12.97
N LEU A 52 -3.12 10.90 12.67
CA LEU A 52 -4.07 9.95 13.24
C LEU A 52 -4.54 9.02 12.12
N LYS A 53 -4.25 7.73 12.28
CA LYS A 53 -4.64 6.71 11.32
C LYS A 53 -5.81 5.90 11.84
N PHE A 54 -6.88 5.87 11.07
CA PHE A 54 -8.02 4.98 11.25
C PHE A 54 -7.86 3.77 10.35
N ASN A 55 -8.15 2.59 10.87
CA ASN A 55 -8.13 1.34 10.10
C ASN A 55 -9.42 0.56 10.33
N PHE A 56 -10.04 0.13 9.23
CA PHE A 56 -11.26 -0.65 9.19
C PHE A 56 -10.95 -1.95 8.46
N ASP A 57 -10.93 -3.07 9.17
CA ASP A 57 -10.52 -4.37 8.62
C ASP A 57 -11.64 -5.40 8.77
N TYR A 58 -12.22 -5.80 7.65
CA TYR A 58 -13.24 -6.83 7.59
C TYR A 58 -12.68 -8.08 6.93
N ASP A 59 -12.45 -9.13 7.76
CA ASP A 59 -11.75 -10.34 7.37
C ASP A 59 -12.66 -11.57 7.51
N LYS A 60 -13.22 -12.02 6.39
CA LYS A 60 -14.05 -13.22 6.26
C LYS A 60 -13.33 -14.38 5.57
N ARG A 61 -12.01 -14.39 5.59
CA ARG A 61 -11.27 -15.53 5.08
C ARG A 61 -11.47 -16.75 5.99
N ASN A 62 -11.52 -17.94 5.37
CA ASN A 62 -11.62 -19.20 6.11
C ASN A 62 -10.42 -19.42 7.06
N GLN A 63 -9.23 -18.95 6.64
CA GLN A 63 -8.01 -18.98 7.44
C GLN A 63 -7.03 -17.87 7.00
N LYS A 64 -6.17 -17.43 7.89
CA LYS A 64 -5.22 -16.33 7.60
C LYS A 64 -4.01 -16.79 6.78
N PHE A 65 -3.63 -18.05 6.94
CA PHE A 65 -2.52 -18.67 6.22
C PHE A 65 -3.06 -19.73 5.25
N LYS A 66 -2.55 -19.76 4.02
CA LYS A 66 -3.06 -20.62 2.91
C LYS A 66 -4.57 -20.46 2.71
N THR A 67 -5.04 -19.23 2.71
CA THR A 67 -6.46 -18.91 2.47
C THR A 67 -6.93 -19.52 1.17
N SER A 68 -7.99 -20.32 1.20
CA SER A 68 -8.61 -20.93 0.02
C SER A 68 -9.98 -20.38 -0.31
N ASP A 69 -10.65 -19.73 0.66
CA ASP A 69 -12.00 -19.19 0.49
C ASP A 69 -12.23 -17.93 1.33
N GLY A 70 -13.19 -17.11 0.89
CA GLY A 70 -13.59 -15.92 1.56
C GLY A 70 -12.88 -14.66 1.07
N PHE A 71 -13.00 -13.58 1.80
CA PHE A 71 -12.43 -12.30 1.41
C PHE A 71 -11.94 -11.48 2.60
N ARG A 72 -11.10 -10.49 2.29
CA ARG A 72 -10.70 -9.43 3.21
C ARG A 72 -10.85 -8.07 2.55
N SER A 73 -11.46 -7.13 3.27
CA SER A 73 -11.61 -5.74 2.89
C SER A 73 -10.96 -4.88 3.97
N ASN A 74 -9.97 -4.08 3.59
CA ASN A 74 -9.28 -3.18 4.51
C ASN A 74 -9.29 -1.77 3.96
N TYR A 75 -9.78 -0.82 4.76
CA TYR A 75 -9.70 0.59 4.48
C TYR A 75 -8.90 1.30 5.55
N SER A 76 -7.97 2.14 5.17
CA SER A 76 -7.22 3.00 6.09
C SER A 76 -7.25 4.45 5.64
N LEU A 77 -7.48 5.33 6.61
CA LEU A 77 -7.47 6.78 6.47
C LEU A 77 -6.40 7.34 7.39
N ASN A 78 -5.47 8.10 6.85
CA ASN A 78 -4.43 8.78 7.60
C ASN A 78 -4.66 10.28 7.52
N VAL A 79 -4.97 10.89 8.67
CA VAL A 79 -5.37 12.29 8.80
C VAL A 79 -4.23 13.06 9.46
N PRO A 80 -3.73 14.15 8.84
CA PRO A 80 -2.76 15.02 9.49
C PRO A 80 -3.45 15.80 10.61
N ILE A 81 -2.83 15.88 11.80
CA ILE A 81 -3.31 16.65 12.96
C ILE A 81 -2.45 17.90 13.15
N ILE A 82 -1.15 17.70 13.20
CA ILE A 82 -0.16 18.78 13.21
C ILE A 82 0.88 18.35 12.19
N SER A 83 0.96 19.04 11.07
CA SER A 83 1.81 18.62 9.97
C SER A 83 2.23 19.83 9.15
N ASP A 84 3.50 19.86 8.77
CA ASP A 84 4.04 20.88 7.87
C ASP A 84 3.50 20.74 6.44
N THR A 85 3.01 19.55 6.06
CA THR A 85 2.57 19.24 4.70
C THR A 85 1.08 18.94 4.54
N ASN A 86 0.38 18.61 5.64
CA ASN A 86 -1.07 18.41 5.68
C ASN A 86 -1.61 17.44 4.60
N THR A 87 -0.97 16.28 4.43
CA THR A 87 -1.38 15.27 3.46
C THR A 87 -2.36 14.27 4.06
N LEU A 88 -3.56 14.22 3.50
CA LEU A 88 -4.57 13.20 3.77
C LEU A 88 -4.32 11.99 2.88
N THR A 89 -4.18 10.79 3.46
CA THR A 89 -3.96 9.57 2.68
C THR A 89 -5.10 8.58 2.92
N ASN A 90 -5.68 8.09 1.82
CA ASN A 90 -6.67 7.02 1.82
C ASN A 90 -6.06 5.80 1.16
N LYS A 91 -6.38 4.62 1.70
CA LYS A 91 -5.98 3.35 1.10
C LYS A 91 -7.08 2.31 1.29
N TYR A 92 -7.46 1.67 0.21
CA TYR A 92 -8.40 0.56 0.18
C TYR A 92 -7.77 -0.66 -0.45
N ASP A 93 -7.77 -1.78 0.27
CA ASP A 93 -7.30 -3.08 -0.18
C ASP A 93 -8.46 -4.08 -0.08
N TYR A 94 -8.83 -4.70 -1.19
CA TYR A 94 -9.78 -5.80 -1.24
C TYR A 94 -9.13 -7.03 -1.83
N ARG A 95 -9.37 -8.18 -1.24
CA ARG A 95 -8.92 -9.45 -1.78
C ARG A 95 -9.94 -10.54 -1.52
N ILE A 96 -10.27 -11.32 -2.56
CA ILE A 96 -11.15 -12.47 -2.52
C ILE A 96 -10.41 -13.73 -2.95
N PHE A 97 -10.79 -14.84 -2.37
CA PHE A 97 -10.23 -16.16 -2.63
C PHE A 97 -11.35 -17.12 -2.95
N ASN A 98 -11.14 -17.99 -3.93
CA ASN A 98 -12.07 -19.07 -4.30
C ASN A 98 -11.26 -20.29 -4.72
N GLU A 99 -11.76 -21.46 -4.33
CA GLU A 99 -11.31 -22.75 -4.82
C GLU A 99 -12.27 -23.21 -5.92
N PHE A 100 -11.83 -23.21 -7.19
CA PHE A 100 -12.66 -23.59 -8.31
C PHE A 100 -12.68 -25.11 -8.56
N PHE A 101 -11.60 -25.79 -8.22
CA PHE A 101 -11.47 -27.24 -8.23
C PHE A 101 -10.43 -27.63 -7.16
N GLU A 102 -10.39 -28.90 -6.81
CA GLU A 102 -9.59 -29.41 -5.69
C GLU A 102 -8.14 -28.88 -5.70
N ASN A 103 -7.76 -28.24 -4.62
CA ASN A 103 -6.46 -27.61 -4.40
C ASN A 103 -6.10 -26.45 -5.37
N ASN A 104 -7.03 -25.98 -6.20
CA ASN A 104 -6.85 -24.79 -7.02
C ASN A 104 -7.34 -23.55 -6.27
N ILE A 105 -6.44 -22.74 -5.80
CA ILE A 105 -6.78 -21.49 -5.13
C ILE A 105 -6.56 -20.33 -6.10
N THR A 106 -7.65 -19.65 -6.44
CA THR A 106 -7.62 -18.43 -7.24
C THR A 106 -7.93 -17.23 -6.36
N SER A 107 -7.18 -16.17 -6.53
CA SER A 107 -7.41 -14.91 -5.80
C SER A 107 -7.40 -13.72 -6.73
N PHE A 108 -8.31 -12.78 -6.45
CA PHE A 108 -8.35 -11.47 -7.08
C PHE A 108 -8.15 -10.41 -6.01
N SER A 109 -7.34 -9.40 -6.29
CA SER A 109 -7.17 -8.28 -5.39
C SER A 109 -7.15 -6.94 -6.12
N ILE A 110 -7.72 -5.93 -5.47
CA ILE A 110 -7.70 -4.53 -5.90
C ILE A 110 -7.08 -3.73 -4.77
N SER A 111 -6.18 -2.81 -5.12
CA SER A 111 -5.67 -1.81 -4.19
C SER A 111 -5.79 -0.43 -4.80
N LEU A 112 -6.47 0.45 -4.09
CA LEU A 112 -6.66 1.85 -4.46
C LEU A 112 -6.05 2.71 -3.37
N SER A 113 -5.32 3.75 -3.75
CA SER A 113 -4.79 4.70 -2.78
C SER A 113 -4.83 6.12 -3.35
N SER A 114 -5.04 7.08 -2.47
CA SER A 114 -4.92 8.49 -2.77
C SER A 114 -4.15 9.22 -1.68
N ALA A 115 -3.34 10.17 -2.08
CA ALA A 115 -2.68 11.14 -1.21
C ALA A 115 -3.04 12.52 -1.72
N ASN A 116 -3.67 13.34 -0.88
CA ASN A 116 -4.14 14.66 -1.26
C ASN A 116 -3.74 15.68 -0.19
N SER A 117 -3.17 16.81 -0.60
CA SER A 117 -2.99 17.92 0.30
C SER A 117 -4.35 18.53 0.68
N ILE A 118 -4.58 18.77 1.96
CA ILE A 118 -5.76 19.52 2.45
C ILE A 118 -5.48 21.04 2.51
N THR A 119 -4.30 21.44 2.10
CA THR A 119 -3.88 22.82 1.87
C THR A 119 -3.54 23.00 0.40
N ASN A 120 -3.27 24.22 -0.04
CA ASN A 120 -2.88 24.50 -1.42
C ASN A 120 -1.38 24.18 -1.71
N ASN A 121 -0.70 23.47 -0.84
CA ASN A 121 0.69 23.09 -1.01
C ASN A 121 0.81 21.75 -1.75
N ASP A 122 1.90 21.56 -2.47
CA ASP A 122 2.24 20.27 -3.08
C ASP A 122 2.50 19.20 -2.01
N ILE A 123 2.16 17.97 -2.36
CA ILE A 123 2.46 16.82 -1.51
C ILE A 123 3.96 16.57 -1.49
N LYS A 124 4.51 16.41 -0.29
CA LYS A 124 5.90 16.06 -0.06
C LYS A 124 6.25 14.72 -0.72
N LEU A 125 7.41 14.61 -1.36
CA LEU A 125 7.85 13.39 -2.07
C LEU A 125 7.79 12.14 -1.20
N SER A 126 8.12 12.25 0.08
CA SER A 126 8.05 11.13 1.03
C SER A 126 6.62 10.67 1.36
N GLU A 127 5.60 11.47 1.01
CA GLU A 127 4.19 11.18 1.21
C GLU A 127 3.47 10.78 -0.08
N ARG A 128 4.16 10.91 -1.22
CA ARG A 128 3.63 10.43 -2.50
C ARG A 128 3.56 8.91 -2.54
N LEU A 129 2.67 8.42 -3.36
CA LEU A 129 2.43 6.99 -3.53
C LEU A 129 3.44 6.39 -4.50
N PHE A 130 3.81 5.13 -4.22
CA PHE A 130 4.64 4.30 -5.09
C PHE A 130 4.04 2.90 -5.17
N ILE A 131 4.12 2.27 -6.34
CA ILE A 131 3.71 0.88 -6.51
C ILE A 131 4.91 -0.02 -6.24
N SER A 132 4.72 -0.99 -5.33
CA SER A 132 5.76 -1.99 -5.04
C SER A 132 5.78 -3.11 -6.09
N SER A 133 6.94 -3.76 -6.25
CA SER A 133 7.10 -4.96 -7.09
C SER A 133 6.21 -6.14 -6.66
N ARG A 134 5.72 -6.16 -5.42
CA ARG A 134 4.73 -7.17 -4.96
C ARG A 134 3.34 -6.95 -5.53
N ARG A 135 3.01 -5.69 -5.88
CA ARG A 135 1.71 -5.31 -6.46
C ARG A 135 1.73 -5.31 -7.98
N LEU A 136 2.91 -5.15 -8.56
CA LEU A 136 3.13 -5.13 -10.01
C LEU A 136 4.40 -5.93 -10.30
N ARG A 137 4.25 -7.25 -10.35
CA ARG A 137 5.35 -8.18 -10.59
C ARG A 137 5.94 -7.95 -11.99
N GLY A 138 7.25 -8.09 -12.13
CA GLY A 138 7.97 -7.76 -13.36
C GLY A 138 8.41 -6.30 -13.48
N PHE A 139 7.97 -5.43 -12.58
CA PHE A 139 8.41 -4.04 -12.50
C PHE A 139 9.24 -3.79 -11.25
N GLU A 140 10.23 -2.95 -11.35
CA GLU A 140 11.03 -2.52 -10.21
C GLU A 140 10.21 -1.60 -9.30
N SER A 141 10.32 -1.80 -7.97
CA SER A 141 9.61 -0.97 -6.99
C SER A 141 9.96 0.51 -7.14
N GLY A 142 8.92 1.35 -7.18
CA GLY A 142 9.10 2.80 -7.28
C GLY A 142 9.44 3.30 -8.69
N LYS A 143 9.56 2.42 -9.69
CA LYS A 143 9.88 2.80 -11.07
C LYS A 143 8.67 2.71 -12.01
N VAL A 144 7.50 3.06 -11.49
CA VAL A 144 6.25 3.18 -12.27
C VAL A 144 5.62 4.53 -11.93
N GLY A 145 5.11 5.22 -12.94
CA GLY A 145 4.37 6.47 -12.77
C GLY A 145 5.13 7.73 -13.17
N PRO A 146 4.75 8.90 -12.62
CA PRO A 146 5.30 10.19 -12.99
C PRO A 146 6.79 10.33 -12.75
N LYS A 147 7.45 11.10 -13.62
CA LYS A 147 8.88 11.42 -13.55
C LYS A 147 9.09 12.92 -13.50
N ASP A 148 10.20 13.33 -12.86
CA ASP A 148 10.77 14.65 -12.95
C ASP A 148 12.23 14.49 -13.42
N GLY A 149 12.48 14.81 -14.71
CA GLY A 149 13.73 14.45 -15.36
C GLY A 149 13.89 12.93 -15.49
N ALA A 150 14.97 12.39 -14.93
CA ALA A 150 15.25 10.95 -14.90
C ALA A 150 14.60 10.22 -13.71
N ASP A 151 14.16 10.95 -12.69
CA ASP A 151 13.74 10.40 -11.41
C ASP A 151 12.23 10.16 -11.35
N PHE A 152 11.85 9.02 -10.79
CA PHE A 152 10.45 8.74 -10.46
C PHE A 152 10.07 9.48 -9.18
N ILE A 153 9.04 10.31 -9.26
CA ILE A 153 8.59 11.16 -8.15
C ILE A 153 7.36 10.64 -7.42
N GLY A 154 6.87 9.45 -7.79
CA GLY A 154 5.62 8.94 -7.26
C GLY A 154 4.39 9.68 -7.79
N GLY A 155 3.21 9.29 -7.32
CA GLY A 155 1.94 9.88 -7.73
C GLY A 155 1.04 10.18 -6.56
N ASN A 156 -0.07 10.86 -6.85
CA ASN A 156 -1.08 11.19 -5.85
C ASN A 156 -2.19 10.12 -5.79
N TYR A 157 -2.34 9.34 -6.85
CA TYR A 157 -3.33 8.27 -6.95
C TYR A 157 -2.67 7.00 -7.48
N SER A 158 -3.02 5.87 -6.90
CA SER A 158 -2.58 4.57 -7.39
C SER A 158 -3.75 3.59 -7.45
N ALA A 159 -3.76 2.78 -8.49
CA ALA A 159 -4.69 1.66 -8.63
C ALA A 159 -3.91 0.43 -9.10
N THR A 160 -4.11 -0.71 -8.44
CA THR A 160 -3.56 -2.00 -8.88
C THR A 160 -4.63 -3.07 -8.83
N PHE A 161 -4.58 -3.96 -9.81
CA PHE A 161 -5.36 -5.19 -9.89
C PHE A 161 -4.41 -6.37 -10.00
N ASN A 162 -4.64 -7.41 -9.22
CA ASN A 162 -3.88 -8.65 -9.28
C ASN A 162 -4.85 -9.82 -9.36
N ALA A 163 -4.62 -10.71 -10.30
CA ALA A 163 -5.25 -12.02 -10.38
C ALA A 163 -4.17 -13.08 -10.26
N GLN A 164 -4.42 -14.11 -9.47
CA GLN A 164 -3.47 -15.18 -9.26
C GLN A 164 -4.19 -16.50 -9.06
N SER A 165 -3.70 -17.56 -9.70
CA SER A 165 -4.20 -18.93 -9.52
C SER A 165 -3.03 -19.89 -9.41
N ASN A 166 -3.04 -20.78 -8.41
CA ASN A 166 -2.12 -21.89 -8.41
C ASN A 166 -2.62 -22.98 -9.34
N ILE A 167 -1.69 -23.76 -9.90
CA ILE A 167 -1.96 -24.89 -10.78
C ILE A 167 -1.47 -26.13 -10.05
N PRO A 168 -2.38 -26.85 -9.36
CA PRO A 168 -2.00 -28.05 -8.61
C PRO A 168 -1.53 -29.17 -9.54
N GLY A 169 -0.67 -30.02 -9.05
CA GLY A 169 -0.27 -31.25 -9.71
C GLY A 169 0.81 -31.14 -10.80
N ILE A 170 1.28 -29.95 -11.15
CA ILE A 170 2.39 -29.81 -12.12
C ILE A 170 3.69 -30.44 -11.58
N PHE A 171 3.95 -30.32 -10.29
CA PHE A 171 5.17 -30.84 -9.65
C PHE A 171 4.83 -31.96 -8.67
N GLN A 172 4.32 -33.08 -9.18
CA GLN A 172 3.83 -34.22 -8.37
C GLN A 172 4.89 -34.80 -7.41
N ASN A 173 6.18 -34.67 -7.73
CA ASN A 173 7.28 -35.17 -6.91
C ASN A 173 7.78 -34.17 -5.84
N PHE A 174 7.23 -32.96 -5.80
CA PHE A 174 7.66 -31.90 -4.89
C PHE A 174 6.48 -31.39 -4.05
N GLN A 175 6.35 -31.90 -2.85
CA GLN A 175 5.20 -31.61 -1.95
C GLN A 175 5.07 -30.12 -1.53
N ASN A 176 6.12 -29.32 -1.70
CA ASN A 176 6.16 -27.92 -1.27
C ASN A 176 6.36 -26.93 -2.44
N LEU A 177 6.16 -27.38 -3.68
CA LEU A 177 6.33 -26.56 -4.88
C LEU A 177 5.02 -26.47 -5.67
N ASP A 178 4.44 -25.28 -5.71
CA ASP A 178 3.26 -24.98 -6.50
C ASP A 178 3.62 -24.09 -7.70
N ALA A 179 3.12 -24.42 -8.88
CA ALA A 179 3.13 -23.50 -10.01
C ALA A 179 2.03 -22.45 -9.82
N VAL A 180 2.34 -21.21 -10.15
CA VAL A 180 1.39 -20.10 -10.03
C VAL A 180 1.34 -19.32 -11.34
N MET A 181 0.12 -19.11 -11.84
CA MET A 181 -0.16 -18.18 -12.92
C MET A 181 -0.68 -16.87 -12.34
N PHE A 182 -0.23 -15.74 -12.89
CA PHE A 182 -0.70 -14.46 -12.41
C PHE A 182 -0.82 -13.42 -13.54
N PHE A 183 -1.68 -12.45 -13.28
CA PHE A 183 -1.84 -11.24 -14.09
C PHE A 183 -1.88 -10.05 -13.15
N ASP A 184 -1.03 -9.06 -13.40
CA ASP A 184 -0.97 -7.82 -12.63
C ASP A 184 -1.16 -6.64 -13.59
N ALA A 185 -1.98 -5.69 -13.18
CA ALA A 185 -2.16 -4.41 -13.85
C ALA A 185 -2.14 -3.29 -12.82
N GLY A 186 -1.60 -2.13 -13.19
CA GLY A 186 -1.56 -1.00 -12.28
C GLY A 186 -1.24 0.30 -12.97
N SER A 187 -1.64 1.39 -12.33
CA SER A 187 -1.36 2.77 -12.74
C SER A 187 -1.08 3.63 -11.53
N LEU A 188 -0.22 4.62 -11.73
CA LEU A 188 0.17 5.62 -10.75
C LEU A 188 0.22 6.98 -11.43
N TRP A 189 -0.53 7.98 -10.91
CA TRP A 189 -0.63 9.33 -11.48
C TRP A 189 -0.80 10.44 -10.44
#